data_038439abca01ea5560c360ef9b84795b
#
_entry.id   038439abca01ea5560c360ef9b84795b
#
_cell.length_a   1.000
_cell.length_b   1.000
_cell.length_c   1.000
_cell.angle_alpha   90.00
_cell.angle_beta   90.00
_cell.angle_gamma   90.00
#
_symmetry.space_group_name_H-M   'P 1'
#
loop_
_entity.id
_entity.type
_entity.pdbx_description
1 polymer ?
#
loop_
_entity_poly.entity_id
_entity_poly.type
_entity_poly.pdbx_seq_one_letter_code
_entity_poly.pdbx_strand_id
1 'polypeptide(L)'
;YEDGKFRLLIKDDFKNGGPGISGIWGAGLYAESADCIHWKFAENPVVYSRHVTWSDGRQTDQANCERPYFLLDENNHPTHLFLATGEGPAPYQFSRTWNMVIPLR
;
A
#
# COMPACT_ATOMS: atom_id res chain seq x y z
N TYR A 1 4.24 -13.92 7.77
CA TYR A 1 3.51 -14.88 8.61
C TYR A 1 3.56 -14.46 10.07
N GLU A 2 2.41 -14.32 10.70
CA GLU A 2 2.29 -13.87 12.09
C GLU A 2 0.99 -14.42 12.70
N ASP A 3 1.07 -14.86 13.97
CA ASP A 3 -0.09 -15.37 14.72
C ASP A 3 -0.89 -16.47 14.00
N GLY A 4 -0.18 -17.38 13.32
CA GLY A 4 -0.81 -18.46 12.57
C GLY A 4 -1.48 -18.04 11.26
N LYS A 5 -1.23 -16.82 10.78
CA LYS A 5 -1.81 -16.28 9.55
C LYS A 5 -0.76 -15.76 8.59
N PHE A 6 -0.98 -15.97 7.32
CA PHE A 6 -0.30 -15.26 6.25
C PHE A 6 -1.03 -13.94 6.01
N ARG A 7 -0.25 -12.90 5.78
CA ARG A 7 -0.76 -11.55 5.49
C ARG A 7 -0.23 -11.09 4.16
N LEU A 8 -1.07 -10.47 3.38
CA LEU A 8 -0.76 -10.00 2.03
C LEU A 8 -1.10 -8.52 1.92
N LEU A 9 -0.16 -7.77 1.39
CA LEU A 9 -0.37 -6.40 0.98
C LEU A 9 -0.23 -6.33 -0.54
N ILE A 10 -1.28 -5.91 -1.22
CA ILE A 10 -1.35 -5.83 -2.68
C ILE A 10 -1.81 -4.45 -3.12
N LYS A 11 -1.46 -4.09 -4.35
CA LYS A 11 -1.96 -2.88 -4.99
C LYS A 11 -3.31 -3.14 -5.64
N ASP A 12 -4.26 -2.23 -5.44
CA ASP A 12 -5.53 -2.20 -6.17
C ASP A 12 -5.33 -1.48 -7.50
N ASP A 13 -5.47 -2.20 -8.58
CA ASP A 13 -5.25 -1.67 -9.93
C ASP A 13 -6.55 -1.77 -10.75
N PHE A 14 -6.92 -0.66 -11.36
CA PHE A 14 -8.12 -0.57 -12.19
C PHE A 14 -7.81 -1.00 -13.62
N LYS A 15 -7.53 -2.27 -13.81
CA LYS A 15 -7.38 -2.80 -15.16
C LYS A 15 -8.72 -2.79 -15.89
N ASN A 16 -8.65 -2.49 -17.17
CA ASN A 16 -9.83 -2.46 -18.05
C ASN A 16 -10.91 -1.45 -17.65
N GLY A 17 -10.52 -0.37 -16.93
CA GLY A 17 -11.45 0.68 -16.52
C GLY A 17 -12.41 0.32 -15.40
N GLY A 18 -12.22 -0.83 -14.75
CA GLY A 18 -13.04 -1.24 -13.61
C GLY A 18 -12.66 -0.49 -12.34
N PRO A 19 -13.56 -0.46 -11.32
CA PRO A 19 -13.33 0.29 -10.08
C PRO A 19 -12.37 -0.42 -9.11
N GLY A 20 -11.79 -1.55 -9.44
CA GLY A 20 -10.98 -2.37 -8.54
C GLY A 20 -11.81 -2.95 -7.39
N ILE A 21 -11.13 -3.28 -6.30
CA ILE A 21 -11.77 -3.83 -5.09
C ILE A 21 -12.23 -2.70 -4.16
N SER A 22 -11.39 -1.68 -3.97
CA SER A 22 -11.64 -0.58 -3.04
C SER A 22 -12.36 0.62 -3.65
N GLY A 23 -12.34 0.75 -4.96
CA GLY A 23 -12.77 1.98 -5.65
C GLY A 23 -11.71 3.09 -5.62
N ILE A 24 -10.54 2.86 -5.04
CA ILE A 24 -9.44 3.83 -4.93
C ILE A 24 -8.25 3.35 -5.74
N TRP A 25 -8.05 3.95 -6.91
CA TRP A 25 -6.99 3.55 -7.80
C TRP A 25 -5.59 3.68 -7.18
N GLY A 26 -4.85 2.58 -7.21
CA GLY A 26 -3.49 2.53 -6.67
C GLY A 26 -3.42 2.42 -5.15
N ALA A 27 -4.53 2.15 -4.48
CA ALA A 27 -4.52 1.86 -3.03
C ALA A 27 -3.79 0.55 -2.72
N GLY A 28 -3.24 0.45 -1.52
CA GLY A 28 -2.73 -0.79 -0.97
C GLY A 28 -3.82 -1.50 -0.17
N LEU A 29 -4.04 -2.77 -0.46
CA LEU A 29 -5.08 -3.59 0.17
C LEU A 29 -4.46 -4.70 1.00
N TYR A 30 -5.10 -4.98 2.13
CA TYR A 30 -4.70 -5.99 3.09
C TYR A 30 -5.63 -7.20 3.03
N ALA A 31 -5.04 -8.39 2.99
CA ALA A 31 -5.76 -9.65 3.08
C ALA A 31 -5.04 -10.63 4.00
N GLU A 32 -5.78 -11.59 4.53
CA GLU A 32 -5.29 -12.66 5.39
C GLU A 32 -5.63 -14.03 4.83
N SER A 33 -4.79 -15.01 5.16
CA SER A 33 -5.02 -16.41 4.86
C SER A 33 -4.42 -17.31 5.94
N ALA A 34 -5.08 -18.44 6.21
CA ALA A 34 -4.54 -19.48 7.08
C ALA A 34 -3.64 -20.48 6.30
N ASP A 35 -3.78 -20.57 4.98
CA ASP A 35 -3.19 -21.62 4.16
C ASP A 35 -2.45 -21.11 2.90
N CYS A 36 -2.38 -19.80 2.67
CA CYS A 36 -1.84 -19.18 1.46
C CYS A 36 -2.61 -19.48 0.17
N ILE A 37 -3.76 -20.11 0.26
CA ILE A 37 -4.59 -20.49 -0.88
C ILE A 37 -5.89 -19.71 -0.86
N HIS A 38 -6.56 -19.69 0.29
CA HIS A 38 -7.84 -19.01 0.49
C HIS A 38 -7.60 -17.69 1.20
N TRP A 39 -7.86 -16.59 0.51
CA TRP A 39 -7.60 -15.22 0.97
C TRP A 39 -8.89 -14.48 1.26
N LYS A 40 -8.90 -13.73 2.35
CA LYS A 40 -10.02 -12.90 2.75
C LYS A 40 -9.53 -11.47 2.98
N PHE A 41 -10.18 -10.51 2.33
CA PHE A 41 -9.95 -9.09 2.61
C PHE A 41 -10.59 -8.70 3.95
N ALA A 42 -9.94 -7.76 4.65
CA ALA A 42 -10.53 -7.12 5.82
C ALA A 42 -11.80 -6.33 5.41
N GLU A 43 -12.66 -6.03 6.36
CA GLU A 43 -13.85 -5.20 6.13
C GLU A 43 -13.46 -3.83 5.58
N ASN A 44 -12.40 -3.23 6.13
CA ASN A 44 -11.79 -2.00 5.63
C ASN A 44 -10.38 -2.32 5.14
N PRO A 45 -10.22 -2.81 3.91
CA PRO A 45 -8.95 -3.38 3.47
C PRO A 45 -7.89 -2.35 3.07
N VAL A 46 -8.23 -1.07 2.95
CA VAL A 46 -7.30 -0.04 2.49
C VAL A 46 -6.28 0.30 3.57
N VAL A 47 -5.01 0.04 3.29
CA VAL A 47 -3.88 0.33 4.17
C VAL A 47 -3.23 1.67 3.84
N TYR A 48 -3.13 1.98 2.55
CA TYR A 48 -2.61 3.25 2.06
C TYR A 48 -3.29 3.63 0.75
N SER A 49 -3.19 4.89 0.40
CA SER A 49 -3.61 5.41 -0.90
C SER A 49 -2.51 6.28 -1.50
N ARG A 50 -2.72 6.82 -2.69
CA ARG A 50 -1.81 7.79 -3.29
C ARG A 50 -1.84 9.16 -2.61
N HIS A 51 -2.86 9.40 -1.76
CA HIS A 51 -2.94 10.61 -0.94
C HIS A 51 -2.05 10.44 0.30
N VAL A 52 -1.03 11.28 0.43
CA VAL A 52 0.02 11.17 1.46
C VAL A 52 0.07 12.46 2.28
N THR A 53 0.13 12.28 3.60
CA THR A 53 0.47 13.35 4.54
C THR A 53 1.93 13.18 4.96
N TRP A 54 2.76 14.18 4.63
CA TRP A 54 4.19 14.16 4.94
C TRP A 54 4.47 14.64 6.36
N SER A 55 5.67 14.36 6.86
CA SER A 55 6.07 14.72 8.24
C SER A 55 6.03 16.22 8.53
N ASP A 56 6.13 17.09 7.51
CA ASP A 56 6.00 18.54 7.63
C ASP A 56 4.54 19.03 7.56
N GLY A 57 3.57 18.14 7.47
CA GLY A 57 2.15 18.46 7.40
C GLY A 57 1.61 18.70 6.00
N ARG A 58 2.47 18.76 4.96
CA ARG A 58 1.99 18.86 3.57
C ARG A 58 1.21 17.62 3.19
N GLN A 59 0.22 17.81 2.33
CA GLN A 59 -0.56 16.73 1.72
C GLN A 59 -0.39 16.75 0.20
N THR A 60 -0.16 15.60 -0.39
CA THR A 60 0.02 15.47 -1.84
C THR A 60 -0.70 14.24 -2.36
N ASP A 61 -1.12 14.30 -3.61
CA ASP A 61 -1.58 13.14 -4.35
C ASP A 61 -0.43 12.63 -5.22
N GLN A 62 0.13 11.50 -4.84
CA GLN A 62 1.25 10.92 -5.55
C GLN A 62 0.83 10.33 -6.90
N ALA A 63 1.71 10.35 -7.87
CA ALA A 63 1.45 9.72 -9.16
C ALA A 63 1.29 8.20 -9.01
N ASN A 64 1.99 7.61 -8.04
CA ASN A 64 1.86 6.21 -7.64
C ASN A 64 2.31 5.99 -6.19
N CYS A 65 1.88 4.86 -5.62
CA CYS A 65 2.45 4.26 -4.41
C CYS A 65 2.49 2.75 -4.65
N GLU A 66 3.68 2.18 -4.82
CA GLU A 66 3.86 0.82 -5.31
C GLU A 66 4.95 0.06 -4.56
N ARG A 67 5.01 -1.24 -4.82
CA ARG A 67 6.05 -2.12 -4.30
C ARG A 67 6.16 -2.05 -2.78
N PRO A 68 5.06 -2.29 -2.06
CA PRO A 68 5.08 -2.21 -0.60
C PRO A 68 6.03 -3.25 -0.01
N TYR A 69 6.79 -2.81 0.99
CA TYR A 69 7.67 -3.67 1.76
C TYR A 69 7.62 -3.25 3.23
N PHE A 70 7.37 -4.22 4.12
CA PHE A 70 7.40 -3.99 5.55
C PHE A 70 8.78 -4.29 6.13
N LEU A 71 9.28 -3.34 6.92
CA LEU A 71 10.35 -3.63 7.86
C LEU A 71 9.72 -4.23 9.12
N LEU A 72 10.21 -5.40 9.51
CA LEU A 72 9.71 -6.11 10.69
C LEU A 72 10.70 -5.96 11.86
N ASP A 73 10.19 -5.95 13.07
CA ASP A 73 11.00 -6.06 14.28
C ASP A 73 11.40 -7.52 14.57
N GLU A 74 12.09 -7.74 15.69
CA GLU A 74 12.54 -9.07 16.12
C GLU A 74 11.40 -10.06 16.43
N ASN A 75 10.16 -9.55 16.60
CA ASN A 75 8.97 -10.34 16.84
C ASN A 75 8.10 -10.49 15.58
N ASN A 76 8.63 -10.13 14.41
CA ASN A 76 7.92 -10.11 13.14
C ASN A 76 6.75 -9.12 13.06
N HIS A 77 6.71 -8.09 13.90
CA HIS A 77 5.72 -7.03 13.79
C HIS A 77 6.21 -5.94 12.82
N PRO A 78 5.37 -5.46 11.91
CA PRO A 78 5.75 -4.40 10.99
C PRO A 78 5.94 -3.06 11.72
N THR A 79 7.08 -2.42 11.49
CA THR A 79 7.44 -1.13 12.09
C THR A 79 7.43 0.02 11.09
N HIS A 80 7.73 -0.28 9.83
CA HIS A 80 7.77 0.71 8.75
C HIS A 80 7.23 0.09 7.47
N LEU A 81 6.54 0.90 6.68
CA LEU A 81 6.14 0.57 5.32
C LEU A 81 6.97 1.38 4.34
N PHE A 82 7.66 0.69 3.44
CA PHE A 82 8.39 1.29 2.33
C PHE A 82 7.58 1.19 1.06
N LEU A 83 7.59 2.25 0.27
CA LEU A 83 6.88 2.34 -1.01
C LEU A 83 7.77 3.02 -2.05
N ALA A 84 7.66 2.57 -3.30
CA ALA A 84 8.12 3.35 -4.43
C ALA A 84 7.03 4.35 -4.80
N THR A 85 7.41 5.62 -4.96
CA THR A 85 6.47 6.69 -5.26
C THR A 85 7.03 7.65 -6.30
N GLY A 86 6.20 8.54 -6.77
CA GLY A 86 6.58 9.56 -7.72
C GLY A 86 5.58 10.70 -7.78
N GLU A 87 6.02 11.78 -8.39
CA GLU A 87 5.18 12.93 -8.71
C GLU A 87 5.16 13.18 -10.20
N GLY A 88 4.09 13.78 -10.69
CA GLY A 88 3.91 14.08 -12.10
C GLY A 88 2.55 14.71 -12.37
N PRO A 89 2.26 15.03 -13.66
CA PRO A 89 1.05 15.75 -14.05
C PRO A 89 -0.23 14.94 -13.89
N ALA A 90 -0.13 13.61 -13.82
CA ALA A 90 -1.26 12.70 -13.70
C ALA A 90 -0.81 11.36 -13.10
N PRO A 91 -1.75 10.50 -12.66
CA PRO A 91 -1.42 9.17 -12.19
C PRO A 91 -0.59 8.39 -13.21
N TYR A 92 0.51 7.78 -12.74
CA TYR A 92 1.47 7.02 -13.55
C TYR A 92 2.19 7.80 -14.66
N GLN A 93 2.20 9.12 -14.56
CA GLN A 93 3.02 10.01 -15.37
C GLN A 93 4.04 10.70 -14.46
N PHE A 94 5.33 10.40 -14.65
CA PHE A 94 6.36 10.76 -13.67
C PHE A 94 7.27 11.89 -14.20
N SER A 95 7.41 12.92 -13.37
CA SER A 95 8.49 13.91 -13.49
C SER A 95 9.67 13.50 -12.61
N ARG A 96 9.40 12.87 -11.47
CA ARG A 96 10.39 12.42 -10.50
C ARG A 96 9.86 11.22 -9.72
N THR A 97 10.76 10.30 -9.36
CA THR A 97 10.46 9.13 -8.52
C THR A 97 11.45 8.99 -7.38
N TRP A 98 10.99 8.40 -6.27
CA TRP A 98 11.84 8.10 -5.10
C TRP A 98 11.21 7.00 -4.26
N ASN A 99 11.95 6.52 -3.26
CA ASN A 99 11.43 5.62 -2.23
C ASN A 99 10.99 6.45 -1.02
N MET A 100 9.84 6.12 -0.47
CA MET A 100 9.32 6.74 0.74
C MET A 100 9.16 5.72 1.86
N VAL A 101 9.14 6.19 3.08
CA VAL A 101 8.93 5.37 4.27
C VAL A 101 7.83 5.98 5.14
N ILE A 102 6.96 5.12 5.65
CA ILE A 102 5.88 5.47 6.57
C ILE A 102 6.13 4.70 7.87
N PRO A 103 6.45 5.38 8.97
CA PRO A 103 6.50 4.75 10.28
C PRO A 103 5.12 4.24 10.67
N LEU A 104 5.05 3.03 11.18
CA LEU A 104 3.83 2.41 11.68
C LEU A 104 3.79 2.49 13.21
N ARG A 105 2.60 2.59 13.71
CA ARG A 105 2.40 2.65 15.15
C ARG A 105 2.07 1.28 15.74
#